data_92257f1effc999f732190087efa926e8
#
_entry.id   92257f1effc999f732190087efa926e8
#
_cell.length_a   1.000
_cell.length_b   1.000
_cell.length_c   1.000
_cell.angle_alpha   90.00
_cell.angle_beta   90.00
_cell.angle_gamma   90.00
#
_symmetry.space_group_name_H-M   'P 1'
#
loop_
_entity.id
_entity.type
_entity.pdbx_description
1 polymer ?
#
loop_
_entity_poly.entity_id
_entity_poly.type
_entity_poly.pdbx_seq_one_letter_code
_entity_poly.pdbx_strand_id
1 'polypeptide(L)'
;MNAENNFEVVEADNTVTIVVDGTPHRVPKKEKVTYAEVVTLAYPDYPNHPEITYSVTYERGHGDKPDGILPPGGSVKVKEGMSFRVNRTGQS
;
A
#
# COMPACT_ATOMS: atom_id res chain seq x y z
N MET A 1 14.06 -30.26 10.52
CA MET A 1 13.64 -29.91 10.47
C MET A 1 13.15 -29.24 9.92
N ASN A 2 13.08 -29.22 9.40
CA ASN A 2 12.79 -28.58 8.94
C ASN A 2 11.68 -28.07 8.49
N ALA A 3 11.04 -28.32 8.48
CA ALA A 3 9.70 -27.84 8.20
C ALA A 3 9.63 -26.35 8.16
N GLU A 4 10.46 -25.73 8.88
CA GLU A 4 10.54 -24.29 8.91
C GLU A 4 10.78 -23.74 7.53
N ASN A 5 11.54 -24.42 6.76
CA ASN A 5 11.85 -23.95 5.43
C ASN A 5 10.59 -23.80 4.60
N ASN A 6 9.65 -24.70 4.83
CA ASN A 6 8.40 -24.64 4.08
C ASN A 6 7.60 -23.42 4.46
N PHE A 7 7.68 -23.04 5.72
CA PHE A 7 6.96 -21.87 6.17
C PHE A 7 7.41 -20.64 5.42
N GLU A 8 8.69 -20.52 5.23
CA GLU A 8 9.22 -19.35 4.56
C GLU A 8 8.68 -19.23 3.16
N VAL A 9 8.63 -20.34 2.48
CA VAL A 9 8.13 -20.34 1.13
C VAL A 9 6.68 -19.89 1.10
N VAL A 10 5.88 -20.43 2.03
CA VAL A 10 4.47 -20.10 2.07
C VAL A 10 4.28 -18.61 2.34
N GLU A 11 5.07 -18.08 3.25
CA GLU A 11 4.93 -16.68 3.57
C GLU A 11 5.26 -15.81 2.39
N ALA A 12 6.25 -16.19 1.62
CA ALA A 12 6.60 -15.41 0.44
C ALA A 12 5.43 -15.34 -0.53
N ASP A 13 4.65 -16.42 -0.61
CA ASP A 13 3.53 -16.45 -1.51
C ASP A 13 2.38 -15.59 -1.02
N ASN A 14 2.41 -15.21 0.25
CA ASN A 14 1.33 -14.44 0.84
C ASN A 14 1.61 -12.96 0.89
N THR A 15 2.56 -12.51 0.10
CA THR A 15 2.86 -11.09 0.04
C THR A 15 2.85 -10.62 -1.40
N VAL A 16 2.64 -9.33 -1.56
CA VAL A 16 2.76 -8.69 -2.86
C VAL A 16 3.69 -7.50 -2.69
N THR A 17 4.28 -7.10 -3.78
CA THR A 17 5.14 -5.91 -3.78
C THR A 17 4.35 -4.77 -4.39
N ILE A 18 4.25 -3.69 -3.66
CA ILE A 18 3.68 -2.45 -4.19
C ILE A 18 4.77 -1.40 -4.14
N VAL A 19 4.61 -0.38 -4.95
CA VAL A 19 5.59 0.71 -5.02
C VAL A 19 4.91 1.94 -4.48
N VAL A 20 5.52 2.58 -3.49
CA VAL A 20 4.98 3.80 -2.91
C VAL A 20 6.02 4.89 -3.12
N ASP A 21 5.68 5.89 -3.93
CA ASP A 21 6.58 6.99 -4.27
C ASP A 21 7.92 6.49 -4.80
N GLY A 22 7.88 5.42 -5.60
CA GLY A 22 9.08 4.87 -6.20
C GLY A 22 9.83 3.89 -5.33
N THR A 23 9.37 3.64 -4.11
CA THR A 23 10.04 2.71 -3.20
C THR A 23 9.22 1.43 -3.07
N PRO A 24 9.79 0.27 -3.35
CA PRO A 24 9.04 -0.97 -3.22
C PRO A 24 8.84 -1.37 -1.77
N HIS A 25 7.66 -1.91 -1.50
CA HIS A 25 7.32 -2.42 -0.18
C HIS A 25 6.62 -3.75 -0.34
N ARG A 26 6.97 -4.70 0.51
CA ARG A 26 6.28 -5.98 0.53
C ARG A 26 5.21 -5.91 1.59
N VAL A 27 3.99 -6.17 1.19
CA VAL A 27 2.86 -6.10 2.11
C VAL A 27 2.11 -7.42 2.05
N PRO A 28 1.38 -7.74 3.11
CA PRO A 28 0.58 -8.96 3.10
C PRO A 28 -0.39 -8.96 1.94
N LYS A 29 -0.53 -10.13 1.31
CA LYS A 29 -1.47 -10.26 0.21
C LYS A 29 -2.86 -10.38 0.82
N LYS A 30 -3.55 -9.28 0.86
CA LYS A 30 -4.91 -9.26 1.34
C LYS A 30 -5.77 -8.57 0.31
N GLU A 31 -7.06 -8.64 0.54
CA GLU A 31 -7.98 -8.20 -0.46
C GLU A 31 -7.83 -6.73 -0.79
N LYS A 32 -7.59 -5.92 0.21
CA LYS A 32 -7.51 -4.48 0.00
C LYS A 32 -6.45 -3.86 0.87
N VAL A 33 -5.96 -2.72 0.41
CA VAL A 33 -5.07 -1.89 1.21
C VAL A 33 -5.78 -0.57 1.44
N THR A 34 -5.61 0.01 2.62
CA THR A 34 -6.33 1.22 2.99
C THR A 34 -5.46 2.44 2.78
N TYR A 35 -6.14 3.59 2.73
CA TYR A 35 -5.47 4.88 2.68
C TYR A 35 -4.45 5.01 3.81
N ALA A 36 -4.84 4.67 5.03
CA ALA A 36 -3.94 4.81 6.16
C ALA A 36 -2.72 3.92 6.01
N GLU A 37 -2.88 2.72 5.48
CA GLU A 37 -1.75 1.83 5.28
C GLU A 37 -0.76 2.38 4.27
N VAL A 38 -1.27 2.91 3.16
CA VAL A 38 -0.40 3.44 2.12
C VAL A 38 0.32 4.68 2.62
N VAL A 39 -0.41 5.57 3.29
CA VAL A 39 0.21 6.79 3.80
C VAL A 39 1.28 6.47 4.82
N THR A 40 1.03 5.48 5.68
CA THR A 40 2.00 5.11 6.69
C THR A 40 3.28 4.55 6.08
N LEU A 41 3.17 3.86 4.95
CA LEU A 41 4.36 3.37 4.27
C LEU A 41 5.22 4.52 3.75
N ALA A 42 4.59 5.58 3.27
CA ALA A 42 5.31 6.74 2.78
C ALA A 42 5.77 7.66 3.90
N TYR A 43 4.94 7.79 4.92
CA TYR A 43 5.20 8.69 6.04
C TYR A 43 4.94 7.94 7.34
N PRO A 44 5.94 7.27 7.88
CA PRO A 44 5.72 6.46 9.09
C PRO A 44 5.19 7.24 10.29
N ASP A 45 5.35 8.55 10.27
CA ASP A 45 4.83 9.40 11.36
C ASP A 45 3.35 9.64 11.25
N TYR A 46 2.73 9.23 10.17
CA TYR A 46 1.34 9.59 9.89
C TYR A 46 0.41 9.37 11.08
N PRO A 47 0.49 8.25 11.78
CA PRO A 47 -0.45 8.03 12.87
C PRO A 47 -0.35 9.07 13.97
N ASN A 48 0.79 9.75 14.07
CA ASN A 48 0.99 10.78 15.10
C ASN A 48 0.58 12.16 14.62
N HIS A 49 0.15 12.26 13.38
CA HIS A 49 -0.18 13.55 12.78
C HIS A 49 -1.49 13.45 12.01
N PRO A 50 -2.58 13.15 12.71
CA PRO A 50 -3.86 12.98 12.01
C PRO A 50 -4.39 14.28 11.39
N GLU A 51 -3.83 15.40 11.77
CA GLU A 51 -4.25 16.68 11.21
C GLU A 51 -3.73 16.87 9.78
N ILE A 52 -2.74 16.08 9.36
CA ILE A 52 -2.17 16.26 8.03
C ILE A 52 -2.98 15.43 7.03
N THR A 53 -3.28 16.04 5.91
CA THR A 53 -4.01 15.38 4.84
C THR A 53 -3.05 15.02 3.72
N TYR A 54 -3.29 13.88 3.11
CA TYR A 54 -2.46 13.41 2.03
C TYR A 54 -3.34 13.10 0.82
N SER A 55 -2.75 13.28 -0.35
CA SER A 55 -3.39 12.92 -1.60
C SER A 55 -2.74 11.62 -2.07
N VAL A 56 -3.55 10.58 -2.25
CA VAL A 56 -3.03 9.28 -2.66
C VAL A 56 -3.66 8.88 -3.98
N THR A 57 -2.80 8.58 -4.95
CA THR A 57 -3.25 8.08 -6.24
C THR A 57 -2.57 6.75 -6.49
N TYR A 58 -3.15 5.94 -7.39
CA TYR A 58 -2.56 4.65 -7.70
C TYR A 58 -2.67 4.35 -9.18
N GLU A 59 -1.79 3.47 -9.64
CA GLU A 59 -1.74 2.99 -11.02
C GLU A 59 -1.53 1.49 -11.00
N ARG A 60 -1.88 0.85 -12.10
CA ARG A 60 -1.65 -0.58 -12.28
C ARG A 60 -2.43 -1.41 -11.29
N GLY A 61 -3.59 -0.93 -10.93
CA GLY A 61 -4.46 -1.68 -10.06
C GLY A 61 -5.21 -2.75 -10.82
N HIS A 62 -6.27 -3.23 -10.18
CA HIS A 62 -7.11 -4.28 -10.74
C HIS A 62 -8.18 -3.73 -11.65
N GLY A 63 -8.62 -4.56 -12.58
CA GLY A 63 -9.85 -4.34 -13.28
C GLY A 63 -9.77 -3.33 -14.39
N ASP A 64 -10.92 -2.83 -14.77
CA ASP A 64 -11.03 -1.91 -15.88
C ASP A 64 -10.54 -0.52 -15.56
N LYS A 65 -10.43 -0.22 -14.28
CA LYS A 65 -9.95 1.08 -13.86
C LYS A 65 -8.72 0.90 -12.98
N PRO A 66 -7.58 0.62 -13.64
CA PRO A 66 -6.36 0.36 -12.87
C PRO A 66 -5.79 1.59 -12.17
N ASP A 67 -6.20 2.78 -12.61
CA ASP A 67 -5.71 4.02 -12.03
C ASP A 67 -6.84 4.71 -11.28
N GLY A 68 -6.49 5.40 -10.21
CA GLY A 68 -7.51 6.11 -9.49
C GLY A 68 -6.96 6.87 -8.30
N ILE A 69 -7.89 7.35 -7.49
CA ILE A 69 -7.57 8.11 -6.29
C ILE A 69 -8.03 7.30 -5.11
N LEU A 70 -7.21 7.26 -4.06
CA LEU A 70 -7.54 6.57 -2.83
C LEU A 70 -7.83 7.63 -1.78
N PRO A 71 -9.10 7.88 -1.48
CA PRO A 71 -9.45 8.95 -0.54
C PRO A 71 -9.29 8.51 0.90
N PRO A 72 -9.25 9.47 1.83
CA PRO A 72 -9.22 9.14 3.25
C PRO A 72 -10.38 8.23 3.61
N GLY A 73 -10.08 7.20 4.37
CA GLY A 73 -11.09 6.22 4.75
C GLY A 73 -11.37 5.19 3.68
N GLY A 74 -10.75 5.32 2.53
CA GLY A 74 -10.99 4.38 1.44
C GLY A 74 -10.04 3.22 1.43
N SER A 75 -10.28 2.32 0.49
CA SER A 75 -9.42 1.16 0.29
C SER A 75 -9.48 0.76 -1.18
N VAL A 76 -8.48 -0.01 -1.61
CA VAL A 76 -8.41 -0.43 -3.00
C VAL A 76 -7.78 -1.82 -3.04
N LYS A 77 -8.17 -2.61 -4.00
CA LYS A 77 -7.62 -3.95 -4.16
C LYS A 77 -6.14 -3.89 -4.49
N VAL A 78 -5.38 -4.76 -3.85
CA VAL A 78 -3.94 -4.83 -4.02
C VAL A 78 -3.61 -5.74 -5.20
N LYS A 79 -2.60 -5.35 -5.94
CA LYS A 79 -2.09 -6.15 -7.04
C LYS A 79 -0.58 -6.04 -7.08
N GLU A 80 0.08 -7.14 -7.43
CA GLU A 80 1.53 -7.15 -7.54
C GLU A 80 2.00 -6.08 -8.52
N GLY A 81 2.94 -5.25 -8.06
CA GLY A 81 3.48 -4.20 -8.91
C GLY A 81 2.66 -2.93 -8.96
N MET A 82 1.59 -2.89 -8.19
CA MET A 82 0.75 -1.70 -8.13
C MET A 82 1.54 -0.53 -7.58
N SER A 83 1.34 0.64 -8.14
CA SER A 83 2.11 1.82 -7.80
C SER A 83 1.23 2.87 -7.14
N PHE A 84 1.72 3.45 -6.06
CA PHE A 84 1.02 4.50 -5.34
C PHE A 84 1.86 5.74 -5.26
N ARG A 85 1.21 6.89 -5.27
CA ARG A 85 1.87 8.16 -5.08
C ARG A 85 1.19 8.89 -3.94
N VAL A 86 1.97 9.34 -2.98
CA VAL A 86 1.43 9.99 -1.78
C VAL A 86 2.05 11.37 -1.67
N ASN A 87 1.20 12.40 -1.61
CA ASN A 87 1.64 13.78 -1.49
C ASN A 87 0.97 14.43 -0.30
N ARG A 88 1.74 15.19 0.46
CA ARG A 88 1.17 15.97 1.56
C ARG A 88 0.48 17.18 0.97
N THR A 89 -0.78 17.35 1.32
CA THR A 89 -1.54 18.47 0.79
C THR A 89 -1.89 19.45 1.88
N GLY A 90 -1.60 19.13 3.07
CA GLY A 90 -2.05 19.89 4.14
C GLY A 90 -1.48 21.22 4.25
N GLN A 91 -1.59 21.69 4.36
CA GLN A 91 -1.29 22.51 4.60
C GLN A 91 -1.48 23.33 5.05
N SER A 92 -1.66 23.45 5.10
CA SER A 92 -1.77 24.13 5.31
C SER A 92 -1.86 24.67 5.90
#